data_5fcd7cd6b422ce60bbb6dc734f2bd118
#
_entry.id   5fcd7cd6b422ce60bbb6dc734f2bd118
#
_cell.length_a   1.000
_cell.length_b   1.000
_cell.length_c   1.000
_cell.angle_alpha   90.00
_cell.angle_beta   90.00
_cell.angle_gamma   90.00
#
_symmetry.space_group_name_H-M   'P 1'
#
loop_
_entity.id
_entity.type
_entity.pdbx_description
1 polymer ?
#
loop_
_entity_poly.entity_id
_entity_poly.type
_entity_poly.pdbx_seq_one_letter_code
_entity_poly.pdbx_strand_id
1 'polypeptide(L)'
;MSKALRILITSQKGGVGKSTVSANLAAYFSYISGKKTALIDFDHQATAGKWVKKAYPIGIDCHTVDLPNAKGSGIALLKAKEALRKSHETREVVITDLTWTDVLPPDFLFEFDLVLVPSSLSRVELDSTLEFVNRFSFVFNSRLKKPPKLVIVPSRVDNLQTYESIFSKSFNAGFFLSPPVMYSASAHEFFGTEFFVMTSKKEVRENFLEFGRSIEQLGESESDLRATTKQAPLTQKVSGSILDRFRAVRNSDTEVGARTAANDSKRMIAPRGKSAIPSFLIMGRD
;
A
#
# COMPACT_ATOMS: atom_id res chain seq x y z
N MET A 1 22.65 9.13 -2.42
CA MET A 1 21.22 9.36 -2.12
C MET A 1 20.51 8.04 -2.19
N SER A 2 19.69 7.70 -1.18
CA SER A 2 18.82 6.51 -1.24
C SER A 2 17.80 6.70 -2.37
N LYS A 3 17.45 5.61 -3.05
CA LYS A 3 16.45 5.65 -4.12
C LYS A 3 15.07 5.88 -3.49
N ALA A 4 14.28 6.83 -4.03
CA ALA A 4 12.93 7.10 -3.55
C ALA A 4 12.06 5.83 -3.53
N LEU A 5 11.24 5.67 -2.48
CA LEU A 5 10.18 4.68 -2.41
C LEU A 5 9.04 5.09 -3.35
N ARG A 6 8.68 4.24 -4.29
CA ARG A 6 7.68 4.51 -5.32
C ARG A 6 6.44 3.66 -5.08
N ILE A 7 5.34 4.30 -4.79
CA ILE A 7 4.07 3.66 -4.45
C ILE A 7 3.03 4.04 -5.52
N LEU A 8 2.46 3.05 -6.18
CA LEU A 8 1.30 3.23 -7.03
C LEU A 8 0.04 2.83 -6.25
N ILE A 9 -0.95 3.72 -6.24
CA ILE A 9 -2.30 3.39 -5.77
C ILE A 9 -3.18 3.37 -7.01
N THR A 10 -3.76 2.20 -7.30
CA THR A 10 -4.50 2.00 -8.55
C THR A 10 -5.72 1.10 -8.39
N SER A 11 -6.66 1.25 -9.31
CA SER A 11 -7.82 0.38 -9.48
C SER A 11 -8.38 0.56 -10.88
N GLN A 12 -9.12 -0.43 -11.38
CA GLN A 12 -9.86 -0.32 -12.65
C GLN A 12 -11.21 0.38 -12.48
N LYS A 13 -11.75 0.40 -11.26
CA LYS A 13 -13.05 1.03 -10.96
C LYS A 13 -12.89 2.34 -10.20
N GLY A 14 -13.82 3.26 -10.46
CA GLY A 14 -14.00 4.45 -9.66
C GLY A 14 -14.68 4.17 -8.30
N GLY A 15 -14.51 5.07 -7.34
CA GLY A 15 -15.23 5.01 -6.06
C GLY A 15 -14.69 4.06 -5.00
N VAL A 16 -13.64 3.29 -5.27
CA VAL A 16 -13.04 2.31 -4.33
C VAL A 16 -12.20 2.94 -3.21
N GLY A 17 -12.10 4.27 -3.15
CA GLY A 17 -11.29 4.97 -2.14
C GLY A 17 -9.85 5.25 -2.56
N LYS A 18 -9.47 5.02 -3.82
CA LYS A 18 -8.11 5.22 -4.36
C LYS A 18 -7.54 6.59 -3.99
N SER A 19 -8.19 7.67 -4.41
CA SER A 19 -7.70 9.05 -4.18
C SER A 19 -7.72 9.45 -2.69
N THR A 20 -8.64 8.88 -1.90
CA THR A 20 -8.63 9.03 -0.45
C THR A 20 -7.38 8.41 0.16
N VAL A 21 -7.05 7.18 -0.23
CA VAL A 21 -5.83 6.50 0.23
C VAL A 21 -4.59 7.27 -0.23
N SER A 22 -4.55 7.72 -1.50
CA SER A 22 -3.41 8.43 -2.09
C SER A 22 -3.09 9.74 -1.36
N ALA A 23 -4.08 10.60 -1.17
CA ALA A 23 -3.90 11.89 -0.49
C ALA A 23 -3.49 11.72 0.97
N ASN A 24 -4.14 10.80 1.68
CA ASN A 24 -3.90 10.60 3.11
C ASN A 24 -2.59 9.82 3.38
N LEU A 25 -2.18 8.90 2.48
CA LEU A 25 -0.88 8.24 2.58
C LEU A 25 0.26 9.23 2.30
N ALA A 26 0.08 10.17 1.36
CA ALA A 26 1.03 11.26 1.16
C ALA A 26 1.14 12.14 2.42
N ALA A 27 0.03 12.42 3.08
CA ALA A 27 0.02 13.14 4.36
C ALA A 27 0.72 12.37 5.48
N TYR A 28 0.53 11.05 5.54
CA TYR A 28 1.24 10.20 6.50
C TYR A 28 2.76 10.32 6.33
N PHE A 29 3.27 10.10 5.13
CA PHE A 29 4.71 10.18 4.88
C PHE A 29 5.29 11.56 5.10
N SER A 30 4.59 12.61 4.70
CA SER A 30 5.07 13.98 4.86
C SER A 30 4.99 14.46 6.31
N TYR A 31 3.84 14.29 6.96
CA TYR A 31 3.57 14.89 8.27
C TYR A 31 3.99 14.00 9.45
N ILE A 32 3.76 12.67 9.36
CA ILE A 32 4.09 11.74 10.46
C ILE A 32 5.51 11.24 10.35
N SER A 33 5.93 10.77 9.16
CA SER A 33 7.27 10.20 8.94
C SER A 33 8.33 11.25 8.62
N GLY A 34 7.93 12.50 8.37
CA GLY A 34 8.85 13.61 8.05
C GLY A 34 9.61 13.43 6.72
N LYS A 35 9.15 12.55 5.83
CA LYS A 35 9.83 12.25 4.57
C LYS A 35 9.44 13.27 3.50
N LYS A 36 10.40 13.71 2.69
CA LYS A 36 10.14 14.55 1.51
C LYS A 36 9.26 13.77 0.53
N THR A 37 7.98 14.13 0.45
CA THR A 37 6.95 13.38 -0.25
C THR A 37 6.43 14.12 -1.47
N ALA A 38 6.26 13.42 -2.60
CA ALA A 38 5.49 13.89 -3.75
C ALA A 38 4.22 13.05 -3.93
N LEU A 39 3.16 13.72 -4.41
CA LEU A 39 1.96 13.09 -4.94
C LEU A 39 1.84 13.42 -6.42
N ILE A 40 1.79 12.41 -7.28
CA ILE A 40 1.52 12.55 -8.71
C ILE A 40 0.11 11.99 -8.97
N ASP A 41 -0.80 12.84 -9.37
CA ASP A 41 -2.17 12.46 -9.69
C ASP A 41 -2.34 12.41 -11.23
N PHE A 42 -2.48 11.18 -11.76
CA PHE A 42 -2.72 10.92 -13.17
C PHE A 42 -4.20 10.76 -13.51
N ASP A 43 -5.09 10.81 -12.51
CA ASP A 43 -6.51 10.71 -12.76
C ASP A 43 -7.02 12.03 -13.35
N HIS A 44 -7.81 11.92 -14.42
CA HIS A 44 -8.41 13.10 -15.07
C HIS A 44 -9.24 13.97 -14.10
N GLN A 45 -9.90 13.34 -13.13
CA GLN A 45 -10.64 14.06 -12.07
C GLN A 45 -9.72 14.75 -11.07
N ALA A 46 -8.47 14.35 -10.98
CA ALA A 46 -7.46 14.92 -10.09
C ALA A 46 -7.94 15.05 -8.64
N THR A 47 -8.65 14.05 -8.13
CA THR A 47 -9.30 14.13 -6.81
C THR A 47 -8.28 14.17 -5.68
N ALA A 48 -7.23 13.34 -5.73
CA ALA A 48 -6.17 13.34 -4.74
C ALA A 48 -5.38 14.66 -4.76
N GLY A 49 -5.07 15.16 -5.96
CA GLY A 49 -4.41 16.44 -6.15
C GLY A 49 -5.22 17.63 -5.64
N LYS A 50 -6.53 17.63 -5.88
CA LYS A 50 -7.46 18.66 -5.35
C LYS A 50 -7.52 18.62 -3.82
N TRP A 51 -7.52 17.43 -3.22
CA TRP A 51 -7.50 17.31 -1.76
C TRP A 51 -6.25 17.96 -1.18
N VAL A 52 -5.07 17.56 -1.64
CA VAL A 52 -3.79 18.09 -1.14
C VAL A 52 -3.68 19.60 -1.33
N LYS A 53 -4.12 20.13 -2.48
CA LYS A 53 -4.05 21.58 -2.77
C LYS A 53 -4.99 22.43 -1.93
N LYS A 54 -6.11 21.87 -1.47
CA LYS A 54 -7.12 22.60 -0.69
C LYS A 54 -6.92 22.45 0.82
N ALA A 55 -6.40 21.32 1.27
CA ALA A 55 -6.16 21.05 2.68
C ALA A 55 -4.99 21.90 3.23
N TYR A 56 -4.84 21.89 4.55
CA TYR A 56 -3.73 22.57 5.21
C TYR A 56 -2.37 22.11 4.64
N PRO A 57 -1.48 23.04 4.26
CA PRO A 57 -0.21 22.69 3.63
C PRO A 57 0.74 21.99 4.63
N ILE A 58 1.17 20.78 4.30
CA ILE A 58 2.04 19.93 5.11
C ILE A 58 3.30 19.49 4.35
N GLY A 59 3.71 20.22 3.33
CA GLY A 59 4.96 19.96 2.61
C GLY A 59 4.89 18.87 1.54
N ILE A 60 3.70 18.49 1.09
CA ILE A 60 3.53 17.55 -0.04
C ILE A 60 3.73 18.30 -1.35
N ASP A 61 4.67 17.84 -2.18
CA ASP A 61 4.84 18.31 -3.56
C ASP A 61 3.81 17.63 -4.47
N CYS A 62 2.79 18.39 -4.89
CA CYS A 62 1.63 17.82 -5.58
C CYS A 62 1.58 18.21 -7.05
N HIS A 63 1.65 17.21 -7.93
CA HIS A 63 1.59 17.34 -9.38
C HIS A 63 0.34 16.65 -9.94
N THR A 64 -0.41 17.38 -10.74
CA THR A 64 -1.50 16.80 -11.52
C THR A 64 -1.03 16.71 -12.98
N VAL A 65 -1.06 15.52 -13.55
CA VAL A 65 -0.54 15.24 -14.89
C VAL A 65 -1.60 14.54 -15.72
N ASP A 66 -2.14 15.25 -16.67
CA ASP A 66 -3.12 14.72 -17.60
C ASP A 66 -2.43 13.80 -18.63
N LEU A 67 -2.83 12.54 -18.69
CA LEU A 67 -2.31 11.58 -19.65
C LEU A 67 -3.17 11.60 -20.94
N PRO A 68 -2.56 11.77 -22.10
CA PRO A 68 -3.32 11.79 -23.36
C PRO A 68 -4.00 10.44 -23.57
N ASN A 69 -5.26 10.48 -23.95
CA ASN A 69 -6.11 9.29 -24.14
C ASN A 69 -5.88 8.59 -25.51
N ALA A 70 -4.68 8.73 -26.07
CA ALA A 70 -4.31 8.13 -27.35
C ALA A 70 -3.73 6.72 -27.13
N LYS A 71 -4.58 5.70 -27.27
CA LYS A 71 -4.13 4.30 -27.19
C LYS A 71 -2.99 4.05 -28.16
N GLY A 72 -1.92 3.42 -27.68
CA GLY A 72 -0.79 2.97 -28.51
C GLY A 72 0.23 4.03 -28.95
N SER A 73 0.05 5.31 -28.59
CA SER A 73 0.96 6.38 -29.03
C SER A 73 2.31 6.39 -28.29
N GLY A 74 2.45 5.69 -27.18
CA GLY A 74 3.63 5.77 -26.28
C GLY A 74 3.81 7.11 -25.57
N ILE A 75 3.08 8.16 -25.97
CA ILE A 75 3.20 9.52 -25.41
C ILE A 75 2.76 9.54 -23.94
N ALA A 76 1.68 8.83 -23.61
CA ALA A 76 1.19 8.72 -22.23
C ALA A 76 2.24 8.08 -21.31
N LEU A 77 2.88 6.99 -21.78
CA LEU A 77 3.96 6.33 -21.05
C LEU A 77 5.16 7.24 -20.85
N LEU A 78 5.59 7.94 -21.90
CA LEU A 78 6.72 8.86 -21.82
C LEU A 78 6.46 9.97 -20.81
N LYS A 79 5.27 10.60 -20.88
CA LYS A 79 4.85 11.66 -19.97
C LYS A 79 4.76 11.17 -18.52
N ALA A 80 4.20 9.97 -18.30
CA ALA A 80 4.13 9.36 -16.97
C ALA A 80 5.53 9.07 -16.40
N LYS A 81 6.43 8.49 -17.21
CA LYS A 81 7.81 8.23 -16.78
C LYS A 81 8.60 9.50 -16.50
N GLU A 82 8.40 10.55 -17.30
CA GLU A 82 9.04 11.85 -17.06
C GLU A 82 8.60 12.47 -15.73
N ALA A 83 7.29 12.45 -15.43
CA ALA A 83 6.77 12.95 -14.16
C ALA A 83 7.34 12.17 -12.96
N LEU A 84 7.38 10.83 -13.06
CA LEU A 84 8.01 9.99 -12.04
C LEU A 84 9.48 10.34 -11.86
N ARG A 85 10.27 10.44 -12.94
CA ARG A 85 11.70 10.73 -12.89
C ARG A 85 11.99 12.06 -12.19
N LYS A 86 11.29 13.15 -12.55
CA LYS A 86 11.43 14.46 -11.94
C LYS A 86 11.20 14.43 -10.41
N SER A 87 10.19 13.68 -9.98
CA SER A 87 9.87 13.56 -8.56
C SER A 87 10.88 12.68 -7.80
N HIS A 88 11.42 11.62 -8.43
CA HIS A 88 12.41 10.73 -7.79
C HIS A 88 13.74 11.40 -7.47
N GLU A 89 14.13 12.41 -8.23
CA GLU A 89 15.43 13.07 -8.05
C GLU A 89 15.48 13.89 -6.76
N THR A 90 14.34 14.33 -6.26
CA THR A 90 14.23 15.30 -5.15
C THR A 90 13.44 14.82 -3.95
N ARG A 91 12.75 13.70 -4.05
CA ARG A 91 11.84 13.17 -3.01
C ARG A 91 12.28 11.81 -2.50
N GLU A 92 11.94 11.52 -1.25
CA GLU A 92 12.20 10.24 -0.60
C GLU A 92 11.05 9.25 -0.81
N VAL A 93 9.82 9.77 -0.97
CA VAL A 93 8.62 8.99 -1.26
C VAL A 93 7.86 9.65 -2.40
N VAL A 94 7.46 8.85 -3.39
CA VAL A 94 6.61 9.27 -4.50
C VAL A 94 5.37 8.39 -4.53
N ILE A 95 4.22 9.01 -4.30
CA ILE A 95 2.92 8.38 -4.36
C ILE A 95 2.26 8.76 -5.67
N THR A 96 1.73 7.77 -6.37
CA THR A 96 1.06 7.94 -7.66
C THR A 96 -0.37 7.48 -7.56
N ASP A 97 -1.32 8.37 -7.86
CA ASP A 97 -2.75 8.06 -7.98
C ASP A 97 -3.09 7.86 -9.46
N LEU A 98 -3.60 6.68 -9.81
CA LEU A 98 -3.90 6.31 -11.19
C LEU A 98 -5.12 5.39 -11.27
N THR A 99 -6.15 5.78 -12.00
CA THR A 99 -7.15 4.81 -12.48
C THR A 99 -6.55 4.05 -13.66
N TRP A 100 -6.40 2.73 -13.50
CA TRP A 100 -5.76 1.91 -14.53
C TRP A 100 -6.64 1.80 -15.78
N THR A 101 -6.05 2.16 -16.89
CA THR A 101 -6.66 2.05 -18.21
C THR A 101 -5.66 1.47 -19.22
N ASP A 102 -6.12 1.06 -20.39
CA ASP A 102 -5.26 0.50 -21.45
C ASP A 102 -4.37 1.54 -22.15
N VAL A 103 -4.35 2.77 -21.67
CA VAL A 103 -3.46 3.83 -22.18
C VAL A 103 -2.01 3.59 -21.76
N LEU A 104 -1.79 2.98 -20.59
CA LEU A 104 -0.47 2.61 -20.11
C LEU A 104 -0.22 1.11 -20.28
N PRO A 105 0.96 0.73 -20.80
CA PRO A 105 1.31 -0.68 -20.91
C PRO A 105 1.56 -1.31 -19.55
N PRO A 106 1.37 -2.63 -19.38
CA PRO A 106 1.62 -3.35 -18.12
C PRO A 106 3.03 -3.16 -17.56
N ASP A 107 4.01 -2.96 -18.43
CA ASP A 107 5.41 -2.72 -18.04
C ASP A 107 5.59 -1.46 -17.17
N PHE A 108 4.62 -0.54 -17.19
CA PHE A 108 4.64 0.64 -16.32
C PHE A 108 4.58 0.26 -14.83
N LEU A 109 3.98 -0.87 -14.48
CA LEU A 109 3.95 -1.37 -13.10
C LEU A 109 5.35 -1.63 -12.54
N PHE A 110 6.34 -1.97 -13.35
CA PHE A 110 7.72 -2.16 -12.91
C PHE A 110 8.43 -0.87 -12.48
N GLU A 111 7.85 0.29 -12.74
CA GLU A 111 8.39 1.56 -12.23
C GLU A 111 8.17 1.74 -10.72
N PHE A 112 7.35 0.91 -10.10
CA PHE A 112 6.97 1.03 -8.69
C PHE A 112 7.61 -0.07 -7.82
N ASP A 113 7.71 0.22 -6.55
CA ASP A 113 8.19 -0.71 -5.53
C ASP A 113 7.01 -1.41 -4.86
N LEU A 114 5.93 -0.64 -4.65
CA LEU A 114 4.66 -1.13 -4.10
C LEU A 114 3.52 -0.75 -5.06
N VAL A 115 2.60 -1.68 -5.29
CA VAL A 115 1.34 -1.44 -5.99
C VAL A 115 0.20 -1.75 -5.03
N LEU A 116 -0.49 -0.70 -4.58
CA LEU A 116 -1.61 -0.77 -3.67
C LEU A 116 -2.92 -0.77 -4.46
N VAL A 117 -3.77 -1.76 -4.19
CA VAL A 117 -5.07 -1.89 -4.86
C VAL A 117 -6.17 -1.83 -3.81
N PRO A 118 -6.80 -0.65 -3.62
CA PRO A 118 -7.96 -0.52 -2.73
C PRO A 118 -9.15 -1.34 -3.25
N SER A 119 -9.79 -2.08 -2.34
CA SER A 119 -10.96 -2.88 -2.63
C SER A 119 -11.89 -2.92 -1.41
N SER A 120 -13.18 -2.72 -1.61
CA SER A 120 -14.15 -2.98 -0.55
C SER A 120 -14.53 -4.47 -0.49
N LEU A 121 -15.33 -4.82 0.50
CA LEU A 121 -15.89 -6.18 0.65
C LEU A 121 -17.04 -6.46 -0.32
N SER A 122 -17.46 -5.49 -1.13
CA SER A 122 -18.52 -5.73 -2.10
C SER A 122 -18.04 -6.67 -3.20
N ARG A 123 -18.89 -7.66 -3.53
CA ARG A 123 -18.55 -8.68 -4.54
C ARG A 123 -18.11 -8.08 -5.88
N VAL A 124 -18.77 -7.03 -6.30
CA VAL A 124 -18.48 -6.34 -7.58
C VAL A 124 -17.10 -5.69 -7.59
N GLU A 125 -16.64 -5.16 -6.45
CA GLU A 125 -15.30 -4.57 -6.34
C GLU A 125 -14.23 -5.63 -6.16
N LEU A 126 -14.52 -6.69 -5.40
CA LEU A 126 -13.63 -7.86 -5.29
C LEU A 126 -13.40 -8.51 -6.65
N ASP A 127 -14.45 -8.75 -7.45
CA ASP A 127 -14.32 -9.34 -8.78
C ASP A 127 -13.46 -8.44 -9.69
N SER A 128 -13.63 -7.12 -9.64
CA SER A 128 -12.80 -6.19 -10.40
C SER A 128 -11.33 -6.17 -9.94
N THR A 129 -11.11 -6.30 -8.64
CA THR A 129 -9.74 -6.38 -8.08
C THR A 129 -9.08 -7.69 -8.48
N LEU A 130 -9.82 -8.80 -8.46
CA LEU A 130 -9.36 -10.10 -8.95
C LEU A 130 -9.01 -10.07 -10.43
N GLU A 131 -9.85 -9.45 -11.25
CA GLU A 131 -9.59 -9.28 -12.68
C GLU A 131 -8.29 -8.50 -12.91
N PHE A 132 -8.06 -7.41 -12.19
CA PHE A 132 -6.82 -6.64 -12.25
C PHE A 132 -5.61 -7.50 -11.88
N VAL A 133 -5.65 -8.19 -10.74
CA VAL A 133 -4.56 -9.03 -10.26
C VAL A 133 -4.25 -10.17 -11.21
N ASN A 134 -5.27 -10.86 -11.72
CA ASN A 134 -5.11 -11.96 -12.66
C ASN A 134 -4.53 -11.47 -14.00
N ARG A 135 -5.03 -10.35 -14.52
CA ARG A 135 -4.55 -9.74 -15.76
C ARG A 135 -3.07 -9.38 -15.70
N PHE A 136 -2.58 -8.90 -14.55
CA PHE A 136 -1.20 -8.45 -14.38
C PHE A 136 -0.35 -9.43 -13.56
N SER A 137 -0.82 -10.65 -13.34
CA SER A 137 -0.11 -11.69 -12.56
C SER A 137 1.31 -11.96 -13.07
N PHE A 138 1.55 -11.85 -14.37
CA PHE A 138 2.88 -12.01 -14.97
C PHE A 138 3.86 -10.91 -14.55
N VAL A 139 3.39 -9.69 -14.20
CA VAL A 139 4.21 -8.62 -13.65
C VAL A 139 4.58 -8.95 -12.20
N PHE A 140 3.61 -9.30 -11.37
CA PHE A 140 3.78 -9.57 -9.95
C PHE A 140 4.59 -10.86 -9.68
N ASN A 141 4.59 -11.81 -10.63
CA ASN A 141 5.35 -13.05 -10.56
C ASN A 141 6.59 -13.05 -11.47
N SER A 142 7.00 -11.89 -11.99
CA SER A 142 8.13 -11.80 -12.92
C SER A 142 9.44 -12.28 -12.30
N ARG A 143 10.19 -13.09 -13.07
CA ARG A 143 11.56 -13.52 -12.74
C ARG A 143 12.62 -12.74 -13.52
N LEU A 144 12.22 -12.06 -14.58
CA LEU A 144 13.13 -11.32 -15.47
C LEU A 144 13.40 -9.90 -14.98
N LYS A 145 12.38 -9.26 -14.36
CA LYS A 145 12.49 -7.95 -13.75
C LYS A 145 12.07 -8.07 -12.29
N LYS A 146 12.62 -7.24 -11.41
CA LYS A 146 12.16 -7.18 -10.01
C LYS A 146 10.68 -6.78 -10.00
N PRO A 147 9.77 -7.65 -9.53
CA PRO A 147 8.37 -7.34 -9.47
C PRO A 147 8.09 -6.31 -8.37
N PRO A 148 7.10 -5.42 -8.54
CA PRO A 148 6.57 -4.65 -7.43
C PRO A 148 5.86 -5.59 -6.44
N LYS A 149 5.83 -5.22 -5.16
CA LYS A 149 4.98 -5.92 -4.19
C LYS A 149 3.53 -5.50 -4.39
N LEU A 150 2.66 -6.47 -4.59
CA LEU A 150 1.21 -6.26 -4.64
C LEU A 150 0.66 -6.17 -3.22
N VAL A 151 -0.05 -5.09 -2.93
CA VAL A 151 -0.73 -4.88 -1.64
C VAL A 151 -2.21 -4.68 -1.90
N ILE A 152 -3.04 -5.57 -1.39
CA ILE A 152 -4.48 -5.37 -1.37
C ILE A 152 -4.82 -4.55 -0.13
N VAL A 153 -5.55 -3.45 -0.33
CA VAL A 153 -5.96 -2.53 0.72
C VAL A 153 -7.47 -2.66 0.94
N PRO A 154 -7.91 -3.40 1.98
CA PRO A 154 -9.33 -3.41 2.33
C PRO A 154 -9.77 -1.98 2.65
N SER A 155 -10.70 -1.45 1.87
CA SER A 155 -11.17 -0.08 1.99
C SER A 155 -12.67 -0.03 2.25
N ARG A 156 -13.12 1.01 2.97
CA ARG A 156 -14.52 1.16 3.38
C ARG A 156 -15.05 -0.05 4.13
N VAL A 157 -14.26 -0.56 5.08
CA VAL A 157 -14.61 -1.72 5.89
C VAL A 157 -15.38 -1.26 7.12
N ASP A 158 -16.59 -1.75 7.28
CA ASP A 158 -17.45 -1.45 8.44
C ASP A 158 -17.22 -2.45 9.58
N ASN A 159 -16.86 -3.70 9.26
CA ASN A 159 -16.64 -4.74 10.25
C ASN A 159 -15.30 -5.44 10.03
N LEU A 160 -14.41 -5.32 11.03
CA LEU A 160 -13.06 -5.86 11.01
C LEU A 160 -12.96 -7.38 11.10
N GLN A 161 -14.04 -8.09 11.47
CA GLN A 161 -13.97 -9.54 11.76
C GLN A 161 -13.97 -10.44 10.52
N THR A 162 -14.35 -9.94 9.36
CA THR A 162 -14.63 -10.79 8.18
C THR A 162 -13.72 -10.54 6.98
N TYR A 163 -12.99 -9.42 6.92
CA TYR A 163 -12.26 -9.04 5.72
C TYR A 163 -11.12 -10.02 5.36
N GLU A 164 -10.38 -10.52 6.35
CA GLU A 164 -9.25 -11.43 6.11
C GLU A 164 -9.68 -12.71 5.40
N SER A 165 -10.78 -13.33 5.87
CA SER A 165 -11.30 -14.58 5.30
C SER A 165 -11.83 -14.41 3.88
N ILE A 166 -12.35 -13.22 3.55
CA ILE A 166 -12.88 -12.92 2.22
C ILE A 166 -11.73 -12.75 1.23
N PHE A 167 -10.70 -11.97 1.59
CA PHE A 167 -9.56 -11.76 0.71
C PHE A 167 -8.69 -13.00 0.55
N SER A 168 -8.51 -13.81 1.62
CA SER A 168 -7.67 -15.01 1.57
C SER A 168 -8.10 -16.07 0.57
N LYS A 169 -9.42 -16.18 0.35
CA LYS A 169 -10.00 -17.21 -0.54
C LYS A 169 -10.00 -16.82 -2.02
N SER A 170 -9.72 -15.58 -2.33
CA SER A 170 -10.06 -15.02 -3.64
C SER A 170 -8.88 -14.86 -4.60
N PHE A 171 -7.62 -14.86 -4.13
CA PHE A 171 -6.48 -14.48 -4.96
C PHE A 171 -5.50 -15.62 -5.22
N ASN A 172 -5.12 -15.82 -6.49
CA ASN A 172 -4.15 -16.83 -6.95
C ASN A 172 -2.70 -16.30 -7.06
N ALA A 173 -2.46 -15.02 -6.84
CA ALA A 173 -1.13 -14.41 -6.84
C ALA A 173 -0.67 -14.14 -5.41
N GLY A 174 0.63 -14.15 -5.16
CA GLY A 174 1.19 -13.69 -3.89
C GLY A 174 0.94 -12.20 -3.69
N PHE A 175 0.32 -11.82 -2.58
CA PHE A 175 0.03 -10.43 -2.23
C PHE A 175 0.18 -10.20 -0.73
N PHE A 176 0.34 -8.93 -0.36
CA PHE A 176 0.26 -8.49 1.03
C PHE A 176 -1.14 -7.93 1.29
N LEU A 177 -1.72 -8.30 2.42
CA LEU A 177 -2.98 -7.71 2.87
C LEU A 177 -2.65 -6.65 3.93
N SER A 178 -2.96 -5.38 3.66
CA SER A 178 -2.73 -4.31 4.62
C SER A 178 -3.79 -4.30 5.73
N PRO A 179 -3.53 -3.61 6.86
CA PRO A 179 -4.61 -3.19 7.74
C PRO A 179 -5.71 -2.46 6.95
N PRO A 180 -6.99 -2.64 7.30
CA PRO A 180 -8.08 -2.03 6.55
C PRO A 180 -8.12 -0.52 6.75
N VAL A 181 -8.50 0.19 5.70
CA VAL A 181 -8.93 1.59 5.81
C VAL A 181 -10.43 1.60 6.07
N MET A 182 -10.81 1.93 7.30
CA MET A 182 -12.19 1.88 7.75
C MET A 182 -13.07 2.88 6.97
N TYR A 183 -14.34 2.50 6.82
CA TYR A 183 -15.35 3.44 6.35
C TYR A 183 -15.56 4.54 7.39
N SER A 184 -15.55 5.77 6.93
CA SER A 184 -15.95 6.91 7.75
C SER A 184 -16.90 7.78 6.97
N ALA A 185 -18.11 7.97 7.47
CA ALA A 185 -19.07 8.93 6.90
C ALA A 185 -18.47 10.34 6.83
N SER A 186 -17.59 10.66 7.78
CA SER A 186 -16.89 11.94 7.83
C SER A 186 -15.76 12.07 6.81
N ALA A 187 -15.37 11.02 6.11
CA ALA A 187 -14.29 11.11 5.12
C ALA A 187 -14.60 12.13 4.01
N HIS A 188 -15.88 12.30 3.68
CA HIS A 188 -16.33 13.33 2.74
C HIS A 188 -16.19 14.75 3.30
N GLU A 189 -16.37 14.93 4.62
CA GLU A 189 -16.22 16.22 5.31
C GLU A 189 -14.75 16.68 5.32
N PHE A 190 -13.81 15.73 5.38
CA PHE A 190 -12.37 16.02 5.39
C PHE A 190 -11.81 16.40 4.03
N PHE A 191 -12.54 16.10 2.94
CA PHE A 191 -12.05 16.39 1.60
C PHE A 191 -11.73 17.87 1.40
N GLY A 192 -10.45 18.16 1.17
CA GLY A 192 -9.96 19.52 0.95
C GLY A 192 -9.96 20.40 2.19
N THR A 193 -10.12 19.86 3.40
CA THR A 193 -10.03 20.58 4.68
C THR A 193 -8.89 20.07 5.52
N GLU A 194 -8.88 18.78 5.84
CA GLU A 194 -7.86 18.16 6.66
C GLU A 194 -7.51 16.73 6.17
N PHE A 195 -6.46 16.15 6.71
CA PHE A 195 -6.07 14.76 6.46
C PHE A 195 -6.43 13.87 7.65
N PHE A 196 -6.64 12.57 7.39
CA PHE A 196 -6.99 11.58 8.43
C PHE A 196 -5.97 11.54 9.58
N VAL A 197 -4.69 11.72 9.27
CA VAL A 197 -3.62 11.73 10.28
C VAL A 197 -3.63 12.96 11.18
N MET A 198 -4.37 13.99 10.82
CA MET A 198 -4.47 15.27 11.53
C MET A 198 -5.82 15.45 12.23
N THR A 199 -6.83 14.65 11.88
CA THR A 199 -8.19 14.85 12.40
C THR A 199 -8.27 14.62 13.92
N SER A 200 -9.17 15.38 14.56
CA SER A 200 -9.53 15.19 15.96
C SER A 200 -10.31 13.88 16.21
N LYS A 201 -10.88 13.28 15.16
CA LYS A 201 -11.59 11.98 15.26
C LYS A 201 -10.60 10.86 15.48
N LYS A 202 -10.38 10.52 16.76
CA LYS A 202 -9.34 9.59 17.22
C LYS A 202 -9.35 8.26 16.47
N GLU A 203 -10.53 7.66 16.29
CA GLU A 203 -10.68 6.36 15.63
C GLU A 203 -10.20 6.37 14.17
N VAL A 204 -10.57 7.39 13.40
CA VAL A 204 -10.13 7.57 12.00
C VAL A 204 -8.63 7.76 11.95
N ARG A 205 -8.09 8.60 12.84
CA ARG A 205 -6.66 8.88 12.90
C ARG A 205 -5.85 7.63 13.24
N GLU A 206 -6.22 6.92 14.29
CA GLU A 206 -5.48 5.71 14.74
C GLU A 206 -5.51 4.62 13.68
N ASN A 207 -6.67 4.36 13.08
CA ASN A 207 -6.78 3.41 11.98
C ASN A 207 -5.85 3.78 10.82
N PHE A 208 -5.85 5.03 10.39
CA PHE A 208 -5.01 5.42 9.27
C PHE A 208 -3.52 5.47 9.62
N LEU A 209 -3.15 5.76 10.86
CA LEU A 209 -1.77 5.65 11.35
C LEU A 209 -1.27 4.21 11.32
N GLU A 210 -2.11 3.24 11.70
CA GLU A 210 -1.76 1.81 11.62
C GLU A 210 -1.52 1.39 10.17
N PHE A 211 -2.44 1.74 9.27
CA PHE A 211 -2.28 1.51 7.83
C PHE A 211 -0.99 2.13 7.29
N GLY A 212 -0.74 3.42 7.57
CA GLY A 212 0.44 4.14 7.10
C GLY A 212 1.75 3.50 7.57
N ARG A 213 1.85 3.12 8.87
CA ARG A 213 3.02 2.42 9.41
C ARG A 213 3.26 1.09 8.71
N SER A 214 2.21 0.34 8.41
CA SER A 214 2.34 -0.94 7.75
C SER A 214 2.92 -0.79 6.33
N ILE A 215 2.48 0.22 5.58
CA ILE A 215 3.02 0.51 4.25
C ILE A 215 4.47 1.00 4.32
N GLU A 216 4.80 1.84 5.28
CA GLU A 216 6.16 2.32 5.52
C GLU A 216 7.13 1.17 5.81
N GLN A 217 6.81 0.28 6.74
CA GLN A 217 7.61 -0.89 7.07
C GLN A 217 7.83 -1.80 5.86
N LEU A 218 6.79 -2.01 5.04
CA LEU A 218 6.90 -2.79 3.81
C LEU A 218 7.84 -2.13 2.79
N GLY A 219 7.83 -0.81 2.72
CA GLY A 219 8.72 -0.02 1.88
C GLY A 219 10.17 -0.02 2.36
N GLU A 220 10.40 0.08 3.67
CA GLU A 220 11.74 0.05 4.28
C GLU A 220 12.41 -1.30 4.10
N SER A 221 11.68 -2.39 4.26
CA SER A 221 12.20 -3.73 3.98
C SER A 221 12.71 -3.89 2.55
N GLU A 222 12.22 -3.07 1.62
CA GLU A 222 12.72 -2.99 0.25
C GLU A 222 14.02 -2.20 0.11
N SER A 223 14.16 -1.09 0.85
CA SER A 223 15.38 -0.27 0.82
C SER A 223 16.57 -1.03 1.39
N ASP A 224 16.37 -1.78 2.46
CA ASP A 224 17.42 -2.57 3.12
C ASP A 224 17.92 -3.72 2.25
N LEU A 225 17.00 -4.42 1.57
CA LEU A 225 17.39 -5.43 0.58
C LEU A 225 18.22 -4.87 -0.56
N ARG A 226 17.91 -3.66 -1.02
CA ARG A 226 18.68 -2.98 -2.07
C ARG A 226 20.05 -2.55 -1.61
N ALA A 227 20.18 -2.07 -0.37
CA ALA A 227 21.45 -1.71 0.23
C ALA A 227 22.36 -2.93 0.36
N THR A 228 21.82 -4.03 0.86
CA THR A 228 22.54 -5.30 1.05
C THR A 228 22.99 -5.90 -0.30
N THR A 229 22.15 -5.84 -1.33
CA THR A 229 22.49 -6.36 -2.67
C THR A 229 23.61 -5.56 -3.35
N LYS A 230 23.73 -4.28 -3.04
CA LYS A 230 24.85 -3.44 -3.57
C LYS A 230 26.17 -3.68 -2.88
N GLN A 231 26.17 -4.22 -1.66
CA GLN A 231 27.37 -4.45 -0.84
C GLN A 231 27.83 -5.92 -0.84
N ALA A 232 27.01 -6.85 -1.30
CA ALA A 232 27.40 -8.25 -1.32
C ALA A 232 28.27 -8.58 -2.54
N PRO A 233 29.48 -9.10 -2.37
CA PRO A 233 30.19 -9.72 -3.46
C PRO A 233 29.41 -10.93 -3.96
N LEU A 234 29.51 -11.21 -5.25
CA LEU A 234 28.73 -12.21 -6.04
C LEU A 234 28.77 -13.68 -5.56
N THR A 235 29.18 -13.96 -4.33
CA THR A 235 29.45 -15.34 -3.86
C THR A 235 28.64 -15.83 -2.67
N GLN A 236 27.65 -15.09 -2.15
CA GLN A 236 26.77 -15.67 -1.12
C GLN A 236 25.32 -15.79 -1.60
N LYS A 237 24.89 -17.06 -1.83
CA LYS A 237 23.47 -17.40 -1.89
C LYS A 237 22.84 -17.09 -0.53
N VAL A 238 22.11 -15.99 -0.43
CA VAL A 238 21.26 -15.72 0.73
C VAL A 238 20.02 -16.60 0.62
N SER A 239 20.06 -17.76 1.26
CA SER A 239 18.87 -18.59 1.49
C SER A 239 18.10 -17.98 2.67
N GLY A 240 16.95 -17.49 2.42
CA GLY A 240 16.04 -16.93 3.43
C GLY A 240 15.30 -15.72 2.89
N SER A 241 14.18 -15.97 2.29
CA SER A 241 13.25 -14.93 1.85
C SER A 241 12.71 -14.19 3.08
N ILE A 242 12.41 -12.89 2.95
CA ILE A 242 11.64 -12.14 3.96
C ILE A 242 10.34 -12.90 4.30
N LEU A 243 9.75 -13.60 3.32
CA LEU A 243 8.62 -14.51 3.49
C LEU A 243 8.85 -15.59 4.56
N ASP A 244 10.07 -16.15 4.63
CA ASP A 244 10.39 -17.19 5.62
C ASP A 244 10.53 -16.63 7.04
N ARG A 245 10.97 -15.38 7.19
CA ARG A 245 11.02 -14.70 8.51
C ARG A 245 9.61 -14.43 9.04
N PHE A 246 8.67 -14.04 8.19
CA PHE A 246 7.27 -13.87 8.60
C PHE A 246 6.56 -15.21 8.87
N ARG A 247 6.89 -16.29 8.15
CA ARG A 247 6.41 -17.64 8.46
C ARG A 247 6.96 -18.15 9.80
N ALA A 248 8.22 -17.89 10.12
CA ALA A 248 8.84 -18.30 11.39
C ALA A 248 8.18 -17.63 12.61
N VAL A 249 7.84 -16.35 12.52
CA VAL A 249 7.13 -15.63 13.60
C VAL A 249 5.74 -16.23 13.83
N ARG A 250 5.01 -16.61 12.76
CA ARG A 250 3.68 -17.22 12.88
C ARG A 250 3.70 -18.60 13.53
N ASN A 251 4.74 -19.40 13.27
CA ASN A 251 4.86 -20.74 13.88
C ASN A 251 5.24 -20.69 15.36
N SER A 252 5.98 -19.64 15.81
CA SER A 252 6.31 -19.46 17.22
C SER A 252 5.07 -19.08 18.08
N ASP A 253 4.13 -18.31 17.50
CA ASP A 253 2.92 -17.93 18.23
C ASP A 253 1.89 -19.06 18.33
N THR A 254 1.88 -20.02 17.39
CA THR A 254 1.02 -21.20 17.46
C THR A 254 1.51 -22.27 18.43
N GLU A 255 2.82 -22.41 18.64
CA GLU A 255 3.36 -23.36 19.64
C GLU A 255 3.22 -22.87 21.09
N VAL A 256 3.21 -21.55 21.33
CA VAL A 256 2.97 -20.98 22.67
C VAL A 256 1.51 -21.14 23.09
N GLY A 257 0.57 -21.08 22.14
CA GLY A 257 -0.88 -21.27 22.43
C GLY A 257 -1.27 -22.72 22.77
N ALA A 258 -0.51 -23.73 22.33
CA ALA A 258 -0.84 -25.14 22.56
C ALA A 258 -0.31 -25.69 23.91
N ARG A 259 0.63 -25.01 24.56
CA ARG A 259 1.21 -25.46 25.86
C ARG A 259 0.58 -24.85 27.10
N THR A 260 -0.31 -23.85 26.98
CA THR A 260 -0.95 -23.17 28.10
C THR A 260 -2.38 -23.63 28.42
N ALA A 261 -2.92 -24.63 27.70
CA ALA A 261 -4.25 -25.16 27.94
C ALA A 261 -4.34 -26.27 29.00
N ALA A 262 -3.25 -26.63 29.65
CA ALA A 262 -3.20 -27.69 30.65
C ALA A 262 -2.49 -27.23 31.95
N ASN A 263 -2.88 -26.13 32.54
CA ASN A 263 -2.84 -25.85 33.98
C ASN A 263 -3.17 -24.38 34.25
N ASP A 264 -4.14 -24.17 35.04
CA ASP A 264 -4.40 -23.18 36.06
C ASP A 264 -5.72 -22.42 35.96
N SER A 265 -6.65 -22.99 36.69
CA SER A 265 -7.70 -22.25 37.35
C SER A 265 -7.10 -21.46 38.53
N LYS A 266 -7.26 -20.12 38.50
CA LYS A 266 -7.01 -19.09 39.57
C LYS A 266 -5.79 -18.21 39.42
N ARG A 267 -6.03 -17.02 38.85
CA ARG A 267 -5.68 -15.70 39.44
C ARG A 267 -5.93 -14.58 38.44
N MET A 268 -6.85 -13.68 38.80
CA MET A 268 -7.07 -12.40 38.12
C MET A 268 -5.87 -11.49 38.39
N ILE A 269 -5.21 -11.01 37.31
CA ILE A 269 -4.35 -9.82 37.34
C ILE A 269 -4.55 -9.09 35.98
N ALA A 270 -4.76 -7.78 36.05
CA ALA A 270 -5.06 -6.89 34.94
C ALA A 270 -3.97 -6.85 33.87
N PRO A 271 -4.32 -6.64 32.59
CA PRO A 271 -3.36 -6.66 31.50
C PRO A 271 -2.61 -5.33 31.38
N ARG A 272 -1.29 -5.39 31.42
CA ARG A 272 -0.39 -4.33 30.97
C ARG A 272 -0.29 -4.37 29.43
N GLY A 273 -0.23 -3.18 28.83
CA GLY A 273 -0.31 -2.89 27.42
C GLY A 273 0.46 -3.80 26.46
N LYS A 274 -0.23 -4.21 25.44
CA LYS A 274 0.34 -4.90 24.27
C LYS A 274 0.89 -3.87 23.30
N SER A 275 2.19 -3.98 22.97
CA SER A 275 2.75 -3.36 21.77
C SER A 275 2.09 -4.03 20.54
N ALA A 276 1.31 -3.27 19.78
CA ALA A 276 0.68 -3.77 18.58
C ALA A 276 1.74 -3.97 17.50
N ILE A 277 1.96 -5.22 17.07
CA ILE A 277 2.72 -5.55 15.88
C ILE A 277 1.76 -5.41 14.69
N PRO A 278 2.11 -4.66 13.62
CA PRO A 278 1.25 -4.52 12.45
C PRO A 278 1.08 -5.88 11.76
N SER A 279 -0.16 -6.26 11.55
CA SER A 279 -0.51 -7.54 10.91
C SER A 279 -0.44 -7.41 9.40
N PHE A 280 0.67 -7.81 8.77
CA PHE A 280 0.66 -8.16 7.36
C PHE A 280 0.33 -9.64 7.20
N LEU A 281 -0.78 -9.93 6.55
CA LEU A 281 -1.07 -11.28 6.10
C LEU A 281 -0.40 -11.50 4.74
N ILE A 282 0.52 -12.45 4.68
CA ILE A 282 1.13 -12.91 3.43
C ILE A 282 0.36 -14.13 2.99
N MET A 283 -0.27 -14.03 1.84
CA MET A 283 -0.97 -15.15 1.24
C MET A 283 -0.22 -15.62 0.00
N GLY A 284 0.35 -16.82 0.08
CA GLY A 284 1.04 -17.48 -1.01
C GLY A 284 0.41 -18.83 -1.30
N ARG A 285 0.69 -19.38 -2.47
CA ARG A 285 0.34 -20.75 -2.87
C ARG A 285 1.08 -21.77 -2.03
N ASP A 286 0.37 -22.83 -1.66
CA ASP A 286 0.91 -24.17 -1.52
C ASP A 286 1.12 -24.79 -2.90
#